data_1dc95f3524dbadcf8a59431937e566e9
#
_entry.id   1dc95f3524dbadcf8a59431937e566e9
#
_cell.length_a   1.000
_cell.length_b   1.000
_cell.length_c   1.000
_cell.angle_alpha   90.00
_cell.angle_beta   90.00
_cell.angle_gamma   90.00
#
_symmetry.space_group_name_H-M   'P 1'
#
loop_
_entity.id
_entity.type
_entity.pdbx_description
1 polymer ?
#
loop_
_entity_poly.entity_id
_entity_poly.type
_entity_poly.pdbx_seq_one_letter_code
_entity_poly.pdbx_strand_id
1 'polypeptide(L)'
;MKIDIIGFRLPTVTPDPSRHSSCGWVAISEGKVVGWCNMTFLHDNVLKLEDSFVHPDYRGKGIYRMLWNRRMDYINTHLSHYKLMAYCKPSTLEFFKKQGFIEKEIITLVEKYLAP
;
A
#
# COMPACT_ATOMS: atom_id res chain seq x y z
N MET A 1 14.37 14.88 12.50
CA MET A 1 13.22 15.06 11.58
C MET A 1 11.99 14.42 12.18
N LYS A 2 10.94 15.18 12.34
CA LYS A 2 9.68 14.68 12.89
C LYS A 2 8.77 14.21 11.75
N ILE A 3 8.30 12.96 11.83
CA ILE A 3 7.35 12.40 10.88
C ILE A 3 6.08 12.00 11.63
N ASP A 4 4.97 12.54 11.23
CA ASP A 4 3.65 12.15 11.71
C ASP A 4 3.00 11.20 10.72
N ILE A 5 2.44 10.09 11.20
CA ILE A 5 1.71 9.13 10.38
C ILE A 5 0.23 9.23 10.71
N ILE A 6 -0.57 9.58 9.73
CA ILE A 6 -2.02 9.80 9.89
C ILE A 6 -2.78 8.85 8.98
N GLY A 7 -3.75 8.12 9.55
CA GLY A 7 -4.62 7.23 8.80
C GLY A 7 -5.74 8.00 8.10
N PHE A 8 -6.18 7.48 6.96
CA PHE A 8 -7.32 8.05 6.24
C PHE A 8 -8.13 6.94 5.56
N ARG A 9 -9.39 7.26 5.29
CA ARG A 9 -10.28 6.41 4.51
C ARG A 9 -10.75 7.18 3.29
N LEU A 10 -10.61 6.60 2.10
CA LEU A 10 -11.13 7.21 0.88
C LEU A 10 -12.64 6.96 0.82
N PRO A 11 -13.47 8.02 0.72
CA PRO A 11 -14.90 7.85 0.59
C PRO A 11 -15.24 7.21 -0.76
N THR A 12 -16.15 6.24 -0.74
CA THR A 12 -16.77 5.73 -1.98
C THR A 12 -17.78 6.76 -2.45
N VAL A 13 -17.54 7.38 -3.59
CA VAL A 13 -18.37 8.48 -4.11
C VAL A 13 -19.70 7.98 -4.66
N THR A 14 -19.81 6.69 -5.01
CA THR A 14 -21.04 6.08 -5.51
C THR A 14 -21.18 4.66 -4.95
N PRO A 15 -22.41 4.24 -4.60
CA PRO A 15 -22.65 2.86 -4.19
C PRO A 15 -22.58 1.93 -5.41
N ASP A 16 -21.38 1.66 -5.86
CA ASP A 16 -21.09 0.70 -6.91
C ASP A 16 -20.58 -0.57 -6.25
N PRO A 17 -21.32 -1.70 -6.30
CA PRO A 17 -20.91 -2.93 -5.65
C PRO A 17 -19.62 -3.53 -6.25
N SER A 18 -19.20 -3.05 -7.43
CA SER A 18 -17.91 -3.44 -8.01
C SER A 18 -16.73 -2.68 -7.41
N ARG A 19 -16.99 -1.58 -6.68
CA ARG A 19 -15.95 -0.78 -6.06
C ARG A 19 -15.67 -1.23 -4.64
N HIS A 20 -14.39 -1.43 -4.37
CA HIS A 20 -13.91 -1.81 -3.05
C HIS A 20 -13.53 -0.57 -2.25
N SER A 21 -13.74 -0.61 -0.95
CA SER A 21 -13.30 0.49 -0.08
C SER A 21 -11.78 0.46 0.09
N SER A 22 -11.20 1.64 0.18
CA SER A 22 -9.76 1.82 0.38
C SER A 22 -9.50 2.67 1.61
N CYS A 23 -8.41 2.40 2.28
CA CYS A 23 -7.89 3.22 3.36
C CYS A 23 -6.36 3.19 3.33
N GLY A 24 -5.75 4.07 4.09
CA GLY A 24 -4.30 4.14 4.10
C GLY A 24 -3.76 5.10 5.13
N TRP A 25 -2.47 5.38 5.00
CA TRP A 25 -1.76 6.27 5.90
C TRP A 25 -0.87 7.20 5.10
N VAL A 26 -0.78 8.43 5.56
CA VAL A 26 0.15 9.42 5.01
C VAL A 26 1.22 9.75 6.04
N ALA A 27 2.43 9.98 5.54
CA ALA A 27 3.53 10.50 6.34
C ALA A 27 3.63 12.00 6.08
N ILE A 28 3.66 12.79 7.15
CA ILE A 28 3.71 14.25 7.07
C ILE A 28 4.96 14.75 7.77
N SER A 29 5.70 15.61 7.10
CA SER A 29 6.86 16.32 7.64
C SER A 29 6.68 17.81 7.37
N GLU A 30 6.73 18.62 8.42
CA GLU A 30 6.62 20.09 8.34
C GLU A 30 5.39 20.54 7.53
N GLY A 31 4.25 19.91 7.78
CA GLY A 31 2.99 20.23 7.11
C GLY A 31 2.87 19.72 5.67
N LYS A 32 3.82 18.93 5.19
CA LYS A 32 3.81 18.39 3.83
C LYS A 32 3.64 16.89 3.85
N VAL A 33 2.84 16.36 2.92
CA VAL A 33 2.74 14.93 2.69
C VAL A 33 4.00 14.48 1.96
N VAL A 34 4.78 13.60 2.59
CA VAL A 34 6.05 13.12 2.05
C VAL A 34 6.03 11.64 1.68
N GLY A 35 4.95 10.96 2.01
CA GLY A 35 4.78 9.55 1.65
C GLY A 35 3.40 9.05 2.00
N TRP A 36 3.05 7.88 1.48
CA TRP A 36 1.78 7.22 1.78
C TRP A 36 1.87 5.72 1.52
N CYS A 37 0.93 4.99 2.10
CA CYS A 37 0.67 3.61 1.76
C CYS A 37 -0.83 3.34 1.86
N ASN A 38 -1.35 2.54 0.95
CA ASN A 38 -2.77 2.25 0.87
C ASN A 38 -3.05 0.76 0.94
N MET A 39 -4.30 0.42 1.22
CA MET A 39 -4.81 -0.93 1.08
C MET A 39 -6.26 -0.87 0.63
N THR A 40 -6.67 -1.89 -0.11
CA THR A 40 -8.03 -2.01 -0.64
C THR A 40 -8.67 -3.31 -0.13
N PHE A 41 -9.90 -3.20 0.37
CA PHE A 41 -10.69 -4.35 0.79
C PHE A 41 -11.31 -5.00 -0.44
N LEU A 42 -10.88 -6.20 -0.74
CA LEU A 42 -11.45 -7.00 -1.83
C LEU A 42 -12.50 -7.99 -1.30
N HIS A 43 -13.14 -8.74 -2.20
CA HIS A 43 -14.05 -9.80 -1.82
C HIS A 43 -13.31 -10.95 -1.12
N ASP A 44 -14.06 -11.79 -0.42
CA ASP A 44 -13.57 -13.02 0.22
C ASP A 44 -12.48 -12.80 1.28
N ASN A 45 -12.60 -11.70 2.02
CA ASN A 45 -11.66 -11.36 3.10
C ASN A 45 -10.20 -11.26 2.61
N VAL A 46 -10.01 -10.56 1.49
CA VAL A 46 -8.69 -10.28 0.95
C VAL A 46 -8.41 -8.79 1.06
N LEU A 47 -7.21 -8.44 1.55
CA LEU A 47 -6.68 -7.08 1.54
C LEU A 47 -5.58 -6.99 0.51
N LYS A 48 -5.71 -6.06 -0.41
CA LYS A 48 -4.67 -5.74 -1.38
C LYS A 48 -3.86 -4.57 -0.86
N LEU A 49 -2.57 -4.82 -0.58
CA LEU A 49 -1.63 -3.77 -0.20
C LEU A 49 -1.12 -3.12 -1.48
N GLU A 50 -1.29 -1.81 -1.59
CA GLU A 50 -0.97 -1.12 -2.83
C GLU A 50 -0.59 0.35 -2.62
N ASP A 51 -0.08 0.96 -3.67
CA ASP A 51 0.11 2.40 -3.79
C ASP A 51 0.95 2.99 -2.66
N SER A 52 2.14 2.42 -2.46
CA SER A 52 3.10 2.95 -1.50
C SER A 52 4.11 3.84 -2.20
N PHE A 53 4.38 5.00 -1.60
CA PHE A 53 5.29 5.99 -2.17
C PHE A 53 5.96 6.80 -1.07
N VAL A 54 7.22 7.13 -1.28
CA VAL A 54 7.95 8.11 -0.45
C VAL A 54 8.61 9.09 -1.41
N HIS A 55 8.41 10.39 -1.15
CA HIS A 55 9.01 11.45 -1.95
C HIS A 55 10.52 11.27 -2.04
N PRO A 56 11.13 11.43 -3.24
CA PRO A 56 12.57 11.17 -3.43
C PRO A 56 13.49 11.86 -2.42
N ASP A 57 13.18 13.10 -2.05
CA ASP A 57 13.99 13.87 -1.10
C ASP A 57 13.93 13.31 0.34
N TYR A 58 12.99 12.42 0.60
CA TYR A 58 12.76 11.83 1.92
C TYR A 58 13.07 10.34 1.97
N ARG A 59 13.60 9.78 0.90
CA ARG A 59 13.98 8.36 0.84
C ARG A 59 15.25 8.09 1.66
N GLY A 60 15.40 6.83 2.09
CA GLY A 60 16.53 6.42 2.91
C GLY A 60 16.48 6.90 4.36
N LYS A 61 15.34 7.40 4.82
CA LYS A 61 15.14 7.93 6.18
C LYS A 61 14.20 7.07 7.03
N GLY A 62 13.83 5.90 6.55
CA GLY A 62 12.97 4.97 7.28
C GLY A 62 11.48 5.25 7.19
N ILE A 63 11.03 6.20 6.37
CA ILE A 63 9.61 6.57 6.27
C ILE A 63 8.77 5.43 5.69
N TYR A 64 9.28 4.73 4.67
CA TYR A 64 8.57 3.57 4.12
C TYR A 64 8.34 2.52 5.20
N ARG A 65 9.33 2.24 6.03
CA ARG A 65 9.21 1.28 7.14
C ARG A 65 8.21 1.75 8.19
N MET A 66 8.17 3.04 8.50
CA MET A 66 7.19 3.60 9.42
C MET A 66 5.76 3.40 8.90
N LEU A 67 5.54 3.67 7.62
CA LEU A 67 4.25 3.46 6.96
C LEU A 67 3.88 1.97 6.93
N TRP A 68 4.83 1.11 6.56
CA TRP A 68 4.65 -0.33 6.56
C TRP A 68 4.23 -0.85 7.93
N ASN A 69 4.97 -0.48 8.97
CA ASN A 69 4.70 -0.92 10.34
C ASN A 69 3.33 -0.46 10.81
N ARG A 70 2.97 0.79 10.52
CA ARG A 70 1.67 1.32 10.90
C ARG A 70 0.53 0.56 10.26
N ARG A 71 0.62 0.28 8.97
CA ARG A 71 -0.38 -0.51 8.24
C ARG A 71 -0.46 -1.92 8.80
N MET A 72 0.66 -2.58 9.02
CA MET A 72 0.69 -3.95 9.54
C MET A 72 0.17 -4.04 10.97
N ASP A 73 0.48 -3.06 11.82
CA ASP A 73 -0.06 -3.00 13.17
C ASP A 73 -1.59 -2.92 13.16
N TYR A 74 -2.13 -2.09 12.30
CA TYR A 74 -3.58 -1.98 12.14
C TYR A 74 -4.21 -3.29 11.66
N ILE A 75 -3.60 -3.91 10.64
CA ILE A 75 -4.08 -5.20 10.10
C ILE A 75 -4.03 -6.28 11.16
N ASN A 76 -2.94 -6.41 11.87
CA ASN A 76 -2.77 -7.43 12.91
C ASN A 76 -3.75 -7.24 14.07
N THR A 77 -4.08 -5.99 14.40
CA THR A 77 -4.99 -5.68 15.50
C THR A 77 -6.46 -5.86 15.11
N HIS A 78 -6.84 -5.43 13.91
CA HIS A 78 -8.27 -5.33 13.53
C HIS A 78 -8.69 -6.25 12.39
N LEU A 79 -7.75 -6.75 11.60
CA LEU A 79 -8.04 -7.44 10.34
C LEU A 79 -7.25 -8.76 10.21
N SER A 80 -6.95 -9.40 11.34
CA SER A 80 -6.08 -10.59 11.36
C SER A 80 -6.63 -11.79 10.59
N HIS A 81 -7.92 -11.82 10.31
CA HIS A 81 -8.57 -12.90 9.55
C HIS A 81 -8.49 -12.68 8.03
N TYR A 82 -7.97 -11.55 7.58
CA TYR A 82 -7.83 -11.28 6.15
C TYR A 82 -6.57 -11.93 5.57
N LYS A 83 -6.68 -12.37 4.31
CA LYS A 83 -5.53 -12.74 3.51
C LYS A 83 -4.95 -11.48 2.87
N LEU A 84 -3.64 -11.33 2.92
CA LEU A 84 -2.97 -10.18 2.30
C LEU A 84 -2.45 -10.57 0.93
N MET A 85 -2.58 -9.67 -0.04
CA MET A 85 -1.97 -9.82 -1.35
C MET A 85 -1.37 -8.49 -1.81
N ALA A 86 -0.39 -8.57 -2.69
CA ALA A 86 0.23 -7.40 -3.29
C ALA A 86 0.82 -7.76 -4.64
N TYR A 87 0.76 -6.82 -5.58
CA TYR A 87 1.56 -6.89 -6.79
C TYR A 87 2.82 -6.08 -6.55
N CYS A 88 3.98 -6.71 -6.60
CA CYS A 88 5.23 -6.02 -6.31
C CYS A 88 6.17 -6.07 -7.51
N LYS A 89 7.02 -5.05 -7.60
CA LYS A 89 8.10 -5.00 -8.58
C LYS A 89 9.23 -5.93 -8.16
N PRO A 90 10.08 -6.38 -9.10
CA PRO A 90 11.24 -7.19 -8.73
C PRO A 90 12.10 -6.56 -7.63
N SER A 91 12.22 -5.22 -7.63
CA SER A 91 13.01 -4.49 -6.64
C SER A 91 12.45 -4.58 -5.21
N THR A 92 11.17 -4.90 -5.04
CA THR A 92 10.53 -5.00 -3.72
C THR A 92 10.17 -6.42 -3.33
N LEU A 93 10.34 -7.38 -4.23
CA LEU A 93 9.95 -8.78 -4.01
C LEU A 93 10.66 -9.38 -2.79
N GLU A 94 11.96 -9.17 -2.65
CA GLU A 94 12.73 -9.72 -1.54
C GLU A 94 12.24 -9.17 -0.19
N PHE A 95 11.88 -7.88 -0.14
CA PHE A 95 11.31 -7.29 1.06
C PHE A 95 10.00 -8.00 1.45
N PHE A 96 9.09 -8.22 0.48
CA PHE A 96 7.84 -8.92 0.74
C PHE A 96 8.08 -10.36 1.20
N LYS A 97 9.01 -11.08 0.58
CA LYS A 97 9.36 -12.44 1.01
C LYS A 97 9.85 -12.47 2.44
N LYS A 98 10.67 -11.51 2.84
CA LYS A 98 11.16 -11.40 4.23
C LYS A 98 10.02 -11.14 5.22
N GLN A 99 8.93 -10.55 4.76
CA GLN A 99 7.74 -10.32 5.57
C GLN A 99 6.78 -11.52 5.58
N GLY A 100 7.16 -12.65 4.96
CA GLY A 100 6.36 -13.86 4.95
C GLY A 100 5.45 -14.03 3.74
N PHE A 101 5.54 -13.13 2.76
CA PHE A 101 4.76 -13.25 1.53
C PHE A 101 5.35 -14.32 0.62
N ILE A 102 4.47 -15.05 -0.04
CA ILE A 102 4.82 -16.13 -0.97
C ILE A 102 4.50 -15.67 -2.39
N GLU A 103 5.47 -15.82 -3.29
CA GLU A 103 5.28 -15.51 -4.69
C GLU A 103 4.33 -16.51 -5.33
N LYS A 104 3.23 -16.02 -5.94
CA LYS A 104 2.19 -16.87 -6.52
C LYS A 104 2.17 -16.83 -8.04
N GLU A 105 2.41 -15.66 -8.62
CA GLU A 105 2.29 -15.43 -10.05
C GLU A 105 3.39 -14.52 -10.54
N ILE A 106 3.80 -14.70 -11.80
CA ILE A 106 4.66 -13.76 -12.50
C ILE A 106 3.76 -12.99 -13.47
N ILE A 107 3.70 -11.67 -13.29
CA ILE A 107 2.89 -10.81 -14.16
C ILE A 107 3.82 -10.11 -15.14
N THR A 108 3.51 -10.27 -16.44
CA THR A 108 4.25 -9.62 -17.51
C THR A 108 3.49 -8.36 -17.94
N LEU A 109 4.15 -7.21 -17.86
CA LEU A 109 3.61 -5.98 -18.41
C LEU A 109 3.67 -6.02 -19.91
N VAL A 110 2.54 -5.74 -20.57
CA VAL A 110 2.47 -5.61 -22.02
C VAL A 110 1.99 -4.20 -22.35
N GLU A 111 2.66 -3.57 -23.29
CA GLU A 111 2.34 -2.21 -23.71
C GLU A 111 2.24 -2.14 -25.24
N LYS A 112 1.38 -1.25 -25.69
CA LYS A 112 1.27 -0.92 -27.09
C LYS A 112 1.04 0.57 -27.24
N TYR A 113 1.88 1.20 -28.02
CA TYR A 113 1.69 2.60 -28.37
C TYR A 113 0.82 2.67 -29.61
N LEU A 114 -0.28 3.41 -29.51
CA LEU A 114 -1.12 3.67 -30.68
C LEU A 114 -0.44 4.74 -31.52
N ALA A 115 -0.18 4.43 -32.79
CA ALA A 115 0.41 5.38 -33.70
C ALA A 115 -0.53 6.58 -33.89
N PRO A 116 0.02 7.81 -33.95
CA PRO A 116 -0.78 9.00 -34.23
C PRO A 116 -1.37 8.97 -35.64
#